data_ebfe3ee51c96cac614213f303e1c6275
#
_entry.id   ebfe3ee51c96cac614213f303e1c6275
#
_cell.length_a   1.000
_cell.length_b   1.000
_cell.length_c   1.000
_cell.angle_alpha   90.00
_cell.angle_beta   90.00
_cell.angle_gamma   90.00
#
_symmetry.space_group_name_H-M   'P 1'
#
loop_
_entity.id
_entity.type
_entity.pdbx_description
1 polymer ?
#
loop_
_entity_poly.entity_id
_entity_poly.type
_entity_poly.pdbx_seq_one_letter_code
_entity_poly.pdbx_strand_id
1 'polypeptide(L)'
;LIKPIDELVANWIEVMRYAYKNNRCYFSYDKNKPCEYYQQIIKIPSIAQFYIHFNVDKAVDVAQNYDFQRLNARRLVYNNVEYEVQNDIKKYHFSCETPIIVIDFPCRLQSEKMVIDGNHRMTSKVIKNQDVNYVKLSIPDTVSLITQTFEKAWYLFAVELNAAIQLKTYNQRKNFLEHQSICKDFLMYMKNSD
;
A
#
# COMPACT_ATOMS: atom_id res chain seq x y z
N LEU A 1 -18.78 -27.56 5.72
CA LEU A 1 -18.69 -26.20 6.26
C LEU A 1 -17.51 -25.50 5.58
N ILE A 2 -17.79 -24.45 4.81
CA ILE A 2 -16.77 -23.62 4.18
C ILE A 2 -16.00 -22.91 5.31
N LYS A 3 -14.66 -22.92 5.26
CA LYS A 3 -13.85 -22.21 6.25
C LYS A 3 -13.99 -20.70 6.04
N PRO A 4 -14.02 -19.86 7.09
CA PRO A 4 -14.20 -18.41 6.94
C PRO A 4 -13.19 -17.72 6.01
N ILE A 5 -11.95 -18.21 5.95
CA ILE A 5 -10.95 -17.68 5.00
C ILE A 5 -11.31 -18.02 3.56
N ASP A 6 -11.80 -19.23 3.30
CA ASP A 6 -12.20 -19.64 1.93
C ASP A 6 -13.40 -18.79 1.46
N GLU A 7 -14.33 -18.48 2.36
CA GLU A 7 -15.46 -17.59 2.09
C GLU A 7 -15.00 -16.15 1.81
N LEU A 8 -14.07 -15.63 2.61
CA LEU A 8 -13.46 -14.32 2.36
C LEU A 8 -12.83 -14.25 0.97
N VAL A 9 -12.03 -15.26 0.63
CA VAL A 9 -11.37 -15.35 -0.70
C VAL A 9 -12.41 -15.42 -1.81
N ALA A 10 -13.47 -16.22 -1.66
CA ALA A 10 -14.54 -16.33 -2.66
C ALA A 10 -15.25 -14.99 -2.90
N ASN A 11 -15.59 -14.27 -1.83
CA ASN A 11 -16.20 -12.95 -1.92
C ASN A 11 -15.28 -11.94 -2.64
N TRP A 12 -13.98 -11.92 -2.33
CA TRP A 12 -13.01 -11.05 -3.00
C TRP A 12 -12.76 -11.42 -4.47
N ILE A 13 -12.88 -12.70 -4.85
CA ILE A 13 -12.81 -13.10 -6.26
C ILE A 13 -13.93 -12.42 -7.07
N GLU A 14 -15.14 -12.31 -6.54
CA GLU A 14 -16.25 -11.61 -7.21
C GLU A 14 -15.95 -10.10 -7.34
N VAL A 15 -15.45 -9.47 -6.28
CA VAL A 15 -15.02 -8.06 -6.29
C VAL A 15 -13.95 -7.83 -7.35
N MET A 16 -12.92 -8.68 -7.38
CA MET A 16 -11.82 -8.55 -8.32
C MET A 16 -12.28 -8.74 -9.78
N ARG A 17 -13.18 -9.69 -10.03
CA ARG A 17 -13.77 -9.90 -11.37
C ARG A 17 -14.53 -8.67 -11.84
N TYR A 18 -15.33 -8.05 -10.94
CA TYR A 18 -16.04 -6.82 -11.24
C TYR A 18 -15.05 -5.67 -11.49
N ALA A 19 -14.10 -5.47 -10.58
CA ALA A 19 -13.09 -4.42 -10.67
C ALA A 19 -12.23 -4.55 -11.94
N TYR A 20 -11.89 -5.76 -12.36
CA TYR A 20 -11.15 -6.00 -13.60
C TYR A 20 -11.95 -5.64 -14.85
N LYS A 21 -13.24 -6.04 -14.91
CA LYS A 21 -14.13 -5.75 -16.04
C LYS A 21 -14.43 -4.23 -16.18
N ASN A 22 -14.53 -3.54 -15.04
CA ASN A 22 -14.87 -2.13 -14.95
C ASN A 22 -13.66 -1.31 -14.47
N ASN A 23 -12.45 -1.72 -14.86
CA ASN A 23 -11.23 -1.08 -14.39
C ASN A 23 -11.15 0.36 -14.90
N ARG A 24 -11.25 1.29 -13.98
CA ARG A 24 -11.05 2.72 -14.25
C ARG A 24 -9.64 3.11 -13.83
N CYS A 25 -9.02 3.89 -14.68
CA CYS A 25 -7.71 4.46 -14.41
C CYS A 25 -7.86 5.93 -14.02
N TYR A 26 -7.38 6.26 -12.84
CA TYR A 26 -7.41 7.61 -12.27
C TYR A 26 -6.05 8.31 -12.43
N PHE A 27 -5.31 8.00 -13.50
CA PHE A 27 -4.11 8.76 -13.81
C PHE A 27 -4.52 10.18 -14.21
N SER A 28 -4.09 11.15 -13.42
CA SER A 28 -4.13 12.54 -13.83
C SER A 28 -3.00 12.75 -14.85
N TYR A 29 -3.34 12.86 -16.13
CA TYR A 29 -2.39 13.23 -17.16
C TYR A 29 -2.57 14.71 -17.48
N ASP A 30 -1.84 15.56 -16.79
CA ASP A 30 -1.62 16.94 -17.21
C ASP A 30 -0.28 17.01 -17.95
N LYS A 31 -0.31 17.33 -19.25
CA LYS A 31 0.90 17.49 -20.06
C LYS A 31 1.86 18.56 -19.52
N ASN A 32 1.31 19.51 -18.77
CA ASN A 32 2.06 20.65 -18.23
C ASN A 32 2.57 20.39 -16.79
N LYS A 33 2.05 19.36 -16.12
CA LYS A 33 2.44 18.98 -14.77
C LYS A 33 2.46 17.46 -14.67
N PRO A 34 3.59 16.81 -15.11
CA PRO A 34 3.72 15.37 -14.98
C PRO A 34 3.64 14.97 -13.51
N CYS A 35 2.73 14.01 -13.20
CA CYS A 35 2.62 13.45 -11.88
C CYS A 35 3.66 12.36 -11.66
N GLU A 36 4.23 12.30 -10.45
CA GLU A 36 5.12 11.23 -10.05
C GLU A 36 4.32 10.03 -9.54
N TYR A 37 4.69 8.83 -10.01
CA TYR A 37 4.07 7.57 -9.59
C TYR A 37 5.13 6.62 -9.06
N TYR A 38 4.88 6.03 -7.90
CA TYR A 38 5.63 4.90 -7.41
C TYR A 38 4.94 3.60 -7.85
N GLN A 39 5.71 2.68 -8.43
CA GLN A 39 5.21 1.44 -9.01
C GLN A 39 5.74 0.24 -8.25
N GLN A 40 4.85 -0.54 -7.65
CA GLN A 40 5.21 -1.75 -6.94
C GLN A 40 4.80 -3.00 -7.72
N ILE A 41 5.76 -3.89 -7.96
CA ILE A 41 5.52 -5.17 -8.62
C ILE A 41 4.97 -6.18 -7.61
N ILE A 42 3.86 -6.83 -7.96
CA ILE A 42 3.33 -8.01 -7.29
C ILE A 42 3.61 -9.22 -8.17
N LYS A 43 4.32 -10.20 -7.62
CA LYS A 43 4.61 -11.47 -8.31
C LYS A 43 3.92 -12.62 -7.58
N ILE A 44 3.02 -13.31 -8.27
CA ILE A 44 2.43 -14.56 -7.82
C ILE A 44 3.16 -15.68 -8.56
N PRO A 45 4.03 -16.45 -7.87
CA PRO A 45 4.87 -17.46 -8.52
C PRO A 45 4.06 -18.37 -9.44
N SER A 46 4.53 -18.56 -10.68
CA SER A 46 3.94 -19.41 -11.71
C SER A 46 2.52 -19.04 -12.15
N ILE A 47 1.95 -17.91 -11.71
CA ILE A 47 0.57 -17.52 -12.00
C ILE A 47 0.50 -16.19 -12.74
N ALA A 48 1.00 -15.10 -12.11
CA ALA A 48 0.85 -13.77 -12.67
C ALA A 48 1.89 -12.78 -12.12
N GLN A 49 2.07 -11.70 -12.86
CA GLN A 49 2.74 -10.50 -12.41
C GLN A 49 1.88 -9.29 -12.77
N PHE A 50 1.71 -8.38 -11.84
CA PHE A 50 1.02 -7.11 -12.08
C PHE A 50 1.63 -6.01 -11.18
N TYR A 51 1.17 -4.78 -11.37
CA TYR A 51 1.70 -3.63 -10.68
C TYR A 51 0.61 -2.97 -9.85
N ILE A 52 1.00 -2.31 -8.75
CA ILE A 52 0.18 -1.34 -8.04
C ILE A 52 0.87 0.01 -8.17
N HIS A 53 0.12 1.01 -8.63
CA HIS A 53 0.62 2.36 -8.86
C HIS A 53 0.08 3.31 -7.79
N PHE A 54 0.99 3.99 -7.10
CA PHE A 54 0.68 5.00 -6.10
C PHE A 54 1.03 6.38 -6.64
N ASN A 55 0.11 7.32 -6.56
CA ASN A 55 0.34 8.71 -6.90
C ASN A 55 1.16 9.38 -5.79
N VAL A 56 2.44 9.69 -6.07
CA VAL A 56 3.39 10.23 -5.09
C VAL A 56 3.06 11.68 -4.78
N ASP A 57 2.69 12.51 -5.77
CA ASP A 57 2.31 13.91 -5.52
C ASP A 57 1.13 14.00 -4.56
N LYS A 58 0.11 13.16 -4.77
CA LYS A 58 -1.03 13.05 -3.86
C LYS A 58 -0.62 12.54 -2.48
N ALA A 59 0.34 11.61 -2.41
CA ALA A 59 0.85 11.12 -1.13
C ALA A 59 1.54 12.23 -0.33
N VAL A 60 2.29 13.10 -0.99
CA VAL A 60 2.93 14.27 -0.38
C VAL A 60 1.88 15.24 0.15
N ASP A 61 0.82 15.52 -0.61
CA ASP A 61 -0.28 16.39 -0.17
C ASP A 61 -1.01 15.79 1.05
N VAL A 62 -1.32 14.51 1.03
CA VAL A 62 -1.97 13.81 2.15
C VAL A 62 -1.08 13.80 3.39
N ALA A 63 0.22 13.58 3.22
CA ALA A 63 1.19 13.53 4.32
C ALA A 63 1.29 14.84 5.11
N GLN A 64 0.92 15.98 4.52
CA GLN A 64 0.88 17.29 5.21
C GLN A 64 -0.15 17.33 6.36
N ASN A 65 -1.13 16.42 6.36
CA ASN A 65 -2.13 16.32 7.43
C ASN A 65 -1.69 15.43 8.59
N TYR A 66 -0.46 14.91 8.56
CA TYR A 66 0.09 14.00 9.55
C TYR A 66 1.27 14.64 10.29
N ASP A 67 1.35 14.37 11.58
CA ASP A 67 2.57 14.62 12.32
C ASP A 67 3.65 13.63 11.91
N PHE A 68 4.83 14.10 11.58
CA PHE A 68 5.94 13.22 11.30
C PHE A 68 6.55 12.64 12.58
N GLN A 69 6.99 11.39 12.47
CA GLN A 69 7.76 10.71 13.50
C GLN A 69 9.24 10.70 13.12
N ARG A 70 10.10 10.56 14.10
CA ARG A 70 11.54 10.49 13.90
C ARG A 70 12.10 9.18 14.48
N LEU A 71 12.82 8.43 13.68
CA LEU A 71 13.45 7.19 14.11
C LEU A 71 14.75 6.95 13.32
N ASN A 72 15.68 6.21 13.92
CA ASN A 72 16.87 5.76 13.20
C ASN A 72 16.49 4.90 11.99
N ALA A 73 17.06 5.22 10.82
CA ALA A 73 16.69 4.57 9.56
C ALA A 73 16.93 3.05 9.57
N ARG A 74 18.00 2.57 10.21
CA ARG A 74 18.24 1.11 10.36
C ARG A 74 17.19 0.44 11.24
N ARG A 75 16.67 1.15 12.26
CA ARG A 75 15.55 0.62 13.06
C ARG A 75 14.26 0.51 12.27
N LEU A 76 13.99 1.43 11.34
CA LEU A 76 12.85 1.28 10.43
C LEU A 76 12.97 0.02 9.58
N VAL A 77 14.16 -0.24 9.00
CA VAL A 77 14.42 -1.49 8.26
C VAL A 77 14.23 -2.72 9.15
N TYR A 78 14.77 -2.69 10.37
CA TYR A 78 14.61 -3.78 11.34
C TYR A 78 13.12 -4.01 11.71
N ASN A 79 12.32 -2.96 11.70
CA ASN A 79 10.87 -2.99 11.93
C ASN A 79 10.07 -3.34 10.65
N ASN A 80 10.68 -4.05 9.72
CA ASN A 80 10.08 -4.53 8.47
C ASN A 80 9.56 -3.43 7.54
N VAL A 81 10.18 -2.25 7.54
CA VAL A 81 9.96 -1.23 6.52
C VAL A 81 10.90 -1.49 5.35
N GLU A 82 10.33 -1.88 4.21
CA GLU A 82 11.07 -2.07 2.97
C GLU A 82 11.24 -0.73 2.24
N TYR A 83 12.37 -0.57 1.56
CA TYR A 83 12.64 0.59 0.71
C TYR A 83 13.49 0.16 -0.50
N GLU A 84 13.40 0.92 -1.57
CA GLU A 84 14.20 0.69 -2.76
C GLU A 84 15.58 1.34 -2.60
N VAL A 85 16.62 0.51 -2.59
CA VAL A 85 18.00 0.98 -2.45
C VAL A 85 18.42 1.75 -3.71
N GLN A 86 18.88 2.98 -3.52
CA GLN A 86 19.30 3.87 -4.61
C GLN A 86 20.81 3.92 -4.73
N ASN A 87 21.34 3.69 -5.93
CA ASN A 87 22.78 3.64 -6.17
C ASN A 87 23.43 5.04 -6.37
N ASP A 88 22.63 6.05 -6.76
CA ASP A 88 23.13 7.38 -7.16
C ASP A 88 23.10 8.43 -6.05
N ILE A 89 23.25 8.02 -4.79
CA ILE A 89 23.11 8.90 -3.59
C ILE A 89 24.03 10.12 -3.64
N LYS A 90 25.21 9.99 -4.29
CA LYS A 90 26.22 11.07 -4.34
C LYS A 90 25.74 12.29 -5.14
N LYS A 91 24.74 12.15 -6.00
CA LYS A 91 24.23 13.23 -6.86
C LYS A 91 23.23 14.14 -6.14
N TYR A 92 22.68 13.70 -5.02
CA TYR A 92 21.60 14.40 -4.34
C TYR A 92 22.05 14.98 -3.00
N HIS A 93 22.14 16.30 -2.94
CA HIS A 93 22.19 17.03 -1.66
C HIS A 93 20.76 17.14 -1.12
N PHE A 94 20.38 16.20 -0.27
CA PHE A 94 19.06 16.27 0.37
C PHE A 94 19.09 17.30 1.51
N SER A 95 18.24 18.33 1.42
CA SER A 95 17.82 19.07 2.60
C SER A 95 17.01 18.09 3.47
N CYS A 96 17.48 17.82 4.65
CA CYS A 96 17.25 16.58 5.35
C CYS A 96 15.98 16.50 6.17
N GLU A 97 15.01 17.41 5.99
CA GLU A 97 13.88 17.56 6.89
C GLU A 97 12.55 17.05 6.33
N THR A 98 12.44 16.93 5.00
CA THR A 98 11.23 16.36 4.40
C THR A 98 11.07 14.91 4.82
N PRO A 99 9.93 14.52 5.41
CA PRO A 99 9.72 13.15 5.83
C PRO A 99 9.65 12.19 4.63
N ILE A 100 10.06 10.94 4.82
CA ILE A 100 9.74 9.87 3.90
C ILE A 100 8.30 9.41 4.12
N ILE A 101 7.64 8.87 3.10
CA ILE A 101 6.26 8.39 3.18
C ILE A 101 6.25 6.87 3.21
N VAL A 102 5.67 6.33 4.27
CA VAL A 102 5.55 4.89 4.54
C VAL A 102 4.08 4.49 4.48
N ILE A 103 3.79 3.35 3.87
CA ILE A 103 2.46 2.73 3.85
C ILE A 103 2.51 1.31 4.40
N ASP A 104 1.38 0.80 4.87
CA ASP A 104 1.21 -0.64 5.07
C ASP A 104 1.10 -1.32 3.70
N PHE A 105 1.87 -2.41 3.51
CA PHE A 105 1.87 -3.16 2.26
C PHE A 105 1.87 -4.66 2.51
N PRO A 106 0.74 -5.23 2.94
CA PRO A 106 0.63 -6.63 3.36
C PRO A 106 0.71 -7.65 2.22
N CYS A 107 0.97 -7.20 0.99
CA CYS A 107 1.09 -8.07 -0.20
C CYS A 107 2.42 -8.82 -0.29
N ARG A 108 3.33 -8.63 0.67
CA ARG A 108 4.63 -9.31 0.72
C ARG A 108 4.78 -10.16 1.97
N LEU A 109 5.39 -11.33 1.82
CA LEU A 109 5.61 -12.28 2.91
C LEU A 109 6.64 -11.81 3.95
N GLN A 110 7.51 -10.85 3.60
CA GLN A 110 8.66 -10.45 4.43
C GLN A 110 8.58 -9.04 5.01
N SER A 111 7.82 -8.15 4.41
CA SER A 111 7.64 -6.79 4.92
C SER A 111 6.17 -6.39 4.89
N GLU A 112 5.71 -5.82 5.99
CA GLU A 112 4.34 -5.33 6.12
C GLU A 112 4.21 -3.84 5.77
N LYS A 113 5.34 -3.17 5.53
CA LYS A 113 5.41 -1.72 5.28
C LYS A 113 6.42 -1.44 4.18
N MET A 114 6.20 -0.35 3.45
CA MET A 114 7.14 0.09 2.42
C MET A 114 7.21 1.60 2.30
N VAL A 115 8.35 2.09 1.83
CA VAL A 115 8.56 3.49 1.48
C VAL A 115 8.10 3.71 0.04
N ILE A 116 7.14 4.62 -0.16
CA ILE A 116 6.64 5.00 -1.50
C ILE A 116 7.21 6.34 -1.99
N ASP A 117 7.68 7.19 -1.06
CA ASP A 117 8.44 8.41 -1.36
C ASP A 117 9.63 8.55 -0.41
N GLY A 118 10.74 9.04 -0.97
CA GLY A 118 11.96 9.32 -0.21
C GLY A 118 12.93 8.14 -0.14
N ASN A 119 12.91 7.20 -1.08
CA ASN A 119 13.85 6.09 -1.15
C ASN A 119 15.33 6.52 -1.16
N HIS A 120 15.67 7.61 -1.87
CA HIS A 120 17.01 8.20 -1.83
C HIS A 120 17.38 8.71 -0.42
N ARG A 121 16.46 9.42 0.25
CA ARG A 121 16.65 9.90 1.63
C ARG A 121 16.85 8.72 2.58
N MET A 122 15.99 7.71 2.49
CA MET A 122 16.08 6.50 3.30
C MET A 122 17.42 5.79 3.11
N THR A 123 17.84 5.56 1.85
CA THR A 123 19.13 4.93 1.54
C THR A 123 20.30 5.70 2.16
N SER A 124 20.33 7.04 1.99
CA SER A 124 21.38 7.88 2.57
C SER A 124 21.44 7.77 4.09
N LYS A 125 20.28 7.79 4.76
CA LYS A 125 20.18 7.72 6.23
C LYS A 125 20.55 6.35 6.78
N VAL A 126 20.20 5.26 6.08
CA VAL A 126 20.60 3.90 6.44
C VAL A 126 22.13 3.74 6.39
N ILE A 127 22.76 4.22 5.29
CA ILE A 127 24.21 4.14 5.11
C ILE A 127 24.94 4.92 6.22
N LYS A 128 24.48 6.15 6.49
CA LYS A 128 25.08 7.04 7.49
C LYS A 128 24.69 6.69 8.92
N ASN A 129 23.81 5.71 9.14
CA ASN A 129 23.26 5.35 10.44
C ASN A 129 22.63 6.56 11.16
N GLN A 130 21.82 7.34 10.44
CA GLN A 130 21.18 8.56 10.93
C GLN A 130 19.69 8.37 11.12
N ASP A 131 19.09 9.31 11.87
CA ASP A 131 17.64 9.40 11.98
C ASP A 131 17.01 9.92 10.70
N VAL A 132 15.78 9.49 10.44
CA VAL A 132 14.92 9.96 9.36
C VAL A 132 13.57 10.37 9.92
N ASN A 133 13.01 11.46 9.38
CA ASN A 133 11.62 11.82 9.61
C ASN A 133 10.74 10.97 8.68
N TYR A 134 9.64 10.44 9.18
CA TYR A 134 8.70 9.67 8.38
C TYR A 134 7.25 9.92 8.76
N VAL A 135 6.38 9.79 7.79
CA VAL A 135 4.92 9.76 7.95
C VAL A 135 4.44 8.39 7.53
N LYS A 136 3.63 7.75 8.38
CA LYS A 136 2.93 6.50 8.02
C LYS A 136 1.48 6.83 7.71
N LEU A 137 1.07 6.63 6.45
CA LEU A 137 -0.31 6.86 6.03
C LEU A 137 -1.24 5.77 6.52
N SER A 138 -2.50 6.16 6.74
CA SER A 138 -3.58 5.23 7.04
C SER A 138 -3.95 4.35 5.83
N ILE A 139 -4.64 3.23 6.05
CA ILE A 139 -5.13 2.38 4.95
C ILE A 139 -6.07 3.15 4.03
N PRO A 140 -7.09 3.90 4.50
CA PRO A 140 -7.94 4.70 3.64
C PRO A 140 -7.18 5.70 2.77
N ASP A 141 -6.22 6.42 3.36
CA ASP A 141 -5.38 7.35 2.62
C ASP A 141 -4.53 6.64 1.57
N THR A 142 -3.92 5.50 1.93
CA THR A 142 -3.16 4.67 0.98
C THR A 142 -4.02 4.23 -0.19
N VAL A 143 -5.25 3.75 0.03
CA VAL A 143 -6.20 3.37 -1.04
C VAL A 143 -6.52 4.55 -1.95
N SER A 144 -6.61 5.75 -1.39
CA SER A 144 -6.86 6.97 -2.16
C SER A 144 -5.75 7.31 -3.17
N LEU A 145 -4.52 6.84 -2.92
CA LEU A 145 -3.36 7.06 -3.78
C LEU A 145 -3.32 6.08 -4.96
N ILE A 146 -3.95 4.92 -4.83
CA ILE A 146 -3.91 3.88 -5.85
C ILE A 146 -4.72 4.31 -7.08
N THR A 147 -4.13 4.14 -8.26
CA THR A 147 -4.63 4.77 -9.48
C THR A 147 -5.65 3.96 -10.26
N GLN A 148 -5.78 2.66 -10.01
CA GLN A 148 -6.72 1.79 -10.74
C GLN A 148 -7.66 1.05 -9.80
N THR A 149 -8.91 0.86 -10.23
CA THR A 149 -9.94 0.17 -9.44
C THR A 149 -9.54 -1.27 -9.10
N PHE A 150 -8.97 -2.00 -10.07
CA PHE A 150 -8.49 -3.37 -9.84
C PHE A 150 -7.34 -3.42 -8.83
N GLU A 151 -6.41 -2.48 -8.91
CA GLU A 151 -5.29 -2.38 -7.96
C GLU A 151 -5.77 -2.07 -6.53
N LYS A 152 -6.78 -1.20 -6.38
CA LYS A 152 -7.44 -0.94 -5.10
C LYS A 152 -8.09 -2.20 -4.51
N ALA A 153 -8.82 -2.95 -5.34
CA ALA A 153 -9.44 -4.20 -4.93
C ALA A 153 -8.40 -5.21 -4.43
N TRP A 154 -7.30 -5.34 -5.15
CA TRP A 154 -6.21 -6.24 -4.76
C TRP A 154 -5.54 -5.81 -3.45
N TYR A 155 -5.24 -4.53 -3.31
CA TYR A 155 -4.63 -4.00 -2.08
C TYR A 155 -5.53 -4.25 -0.86
N LEU A 156 -6.83 -3.94 -0.96
CA LEU A 156 -7.80 -4.14 0.11
C LEU A 156 -7.99 -5.63 0.44
N PHE A 157 -8.00 -6.50 -0.57
CA PHE A 157 -8.02 -7.95 -0.34
C PHE A 157 -6.81 -8.41 0.49
N ALA A 158 -5.60 -7.94 0.13
CA ALA A 158 -4.40 -8.30 0.87
C ALA A 158 -4.43 -7.81 2.31
N VAL A 159 -4.94 -6.60 2.56
CA VAL A 159 -5.15 -6.05 3.91
C VAL A 159 -6.10 -6.93 4.72
N GLU A 160 -7.27 -7.27 4.18
CA GLU A 160 -8.25 -8.11 4.88
C GLU A 160 -7.77 -9.54 5.09
N LEU A 161 -7.14 -10.13 4.06
CA LEU A 161 -6.60 -11.48 4.16
C LEU A 161 -5.54 -11.55 5.26
N ASN A 162 -4.64 -10.57 5.32
CA ASN A 162 -3.63 -10.50 6.38
C ASN A 162 -4.27 -10.36 7.75
N ALA A 163 -5.27 -9.49 7.92
CA ALA A 163 -6.03 -9.35 9.15
C ALA A 163 -6.71 -10.67 9.56
N ALA A 164 -7.38 -11.35 8.63
CA ALA A 164 -8.07 -12.62 8.88
C ALA A 164 -7.11 -13.76 9.28
N ILE A 165 -5.90 -13.82 8.67
CA ILE A 165 -4.87 -14.83 8.99
C ILE A 165 -4.33 -14.64 10.42
N GLN A 166 -4.22 -13.40 10.91
CA GLN A 166 -3.76 -13.11 12.26
C GLN A 166 -4.76 -13.57 13.34
N LEU A 167 -6.03 -13.77 13.01
CA LEU A 167 -7.04 -14.27 13.95
C LEU A 167 -6.84 -15.76 14.22
N LYS A 168 -6.83 -16.15 15.49
CA LYS A 168 -6.43 -17.51 15.92
C LYS A 168 -7.56 -18.53 15.84
N THR A 169 -8.81 -18.10 16.06
CA THR A 169 -9.95 -19.02 16.19
C THR A 169 -10.93 -18.90 15.04
N TYR A 170 -11.68 -19.97 14.79
CA TYR A 170 -12.79 -20.00 13.83
C TYR A 170 -13.81 -18.90 14.10
N ASN A 171 -14.23 -18.75 15.37
CA ASN A 171 -15.25 -17.77 15.73
C ASN A 171 -14.78 -16.33 15.53
N GLN A 172 -13.51 -16.01 15.80
CA GLN A 172 -12.94 -14.69 15.50
C GLN A 172 -12.96 -14.39 13.99
N ARG A 173 -12.58 -15.36 13.16
CA ARG A 173 -12.59 -15.22 11.69
C ARG A 173 -14.00 -15.09 11.15
N LYS A 174 -14.96 -15.86 11.68
CA LYS A 174 -16.37 -15.77 11.31
C LYS A 174 -16.94 -14.40 11.66
N ASN A 175 -16.72 -13.93 12.88
CA ASN A 175 -17.16 -12.60 13.31
C ASN A 175 -16.54 -11.46 12.46
N PHE A 176 -15.26 -11.58 12.12
CA PHE A 176 -14.57 -10.64 11.23
C PHE A 176 -15.28 -10.58 9.85
N LEU A 177 -15.52 -11.73 9.25
CA LEU A 177 -16.19 -11.83 7.93
C LEU A 177 -17.59 -11.22 7.95
N GLU A 178 -18.38 -11.45 9.01
CA GLU A 178 -19.76 -11.01 9.13
C GLU A 178 -19.90 -9.49 9.42
N HIS A 179 -18.96 -8.90 10.17
CA HIS A 179 -19.13 -7.57 10.76
C HIS A 179 -18.02 -6.56 10.44
N GLN A 180 -16.87 -7.01 9.94
CA GLN A 180 -15.71 -6.15 9.73
C GLN A 180 -15.17 -6.17 8.30
N SER A 181 -15.57 -7.15 7.48
CA SER A 181 -15.12 -7.22 6.09
C SER A 181 -15.75 -6.10 5.26
N ILE A 182 -14.88 -5.35 4.55
CA ILE A 182 -15.28 -4.25 3.66
C ILE A 182 -15.59 -4.72 2.23
N CYS A 183 -15.45 -6.01 1.96
CA CYS A 183 -15.59 -6.58 0.62
C CYS A 183 -16.93 -6.19 -0.05
N LYS A 184 -18.04 -6.34 0.69
CA LYS A 184 -19.39 -6.01 0.18
C LYS A 184 -19.57 -4.51 -0.04
N ASP A 185 -19.07 -3.69 0.89
CA ASP A 185 -19.19 -2.23 0.82
C ASP A 185 -18.36 -1.70 -0.35
N PHE A 186 -17.17 -2.25 -0.57
CA PHE A 186 -16.34 -1.88 -1.71
C PHE A 186 -16.97 -2.25 -3.04
N LEU A 187 -17.61 -3.42 -3.15
CA LEU A 187 -18.36 -3.83 -4.34
C LEU A 187 -19.54 -2.90 -4.61
N MET A 188 -20.30 -2.53 -3.59
CA MET A 188 -21.39 -1.56 -3.71
C MET A 188 -20.88 -0.18 -4.11
N TYR A 189 -19.79 0.28 -3.50
CA TYR A 189 -19.16 1.54 -3.88
C TYR A 189 -18.80 1.56 -5.37
N MET A 190 -18.16 0.51 -5.89
CA MET A 190 -17.81 0.43 -7.30
C MET A 190 -19.04 0.47 -8.21
N LYS A 191 -20.11 -0.26 -7.87
CA LYS A 191 -21.35 -0.29 -8.66
C LYS A 191 -22.12 1.03 -8.67
N ASN A 192 -22.03 1.81 -7.59
CA ASN A 192 -22.71 3.10 -7.47
C ASN A 192 -21.89 4.26 -8.07
N SER A 193 -20.61 4.02 -8.37
CA SER A 193 -19.73 5.01 -8.99
C SER A 193 -19.75 4.94 -10.53
N ASP A 194 -20.51 4.02 -11.08
CA ASP A 194 -20.81 3.86 -12.52
C ASP A 194 -22.00 4.74 -12.91
#